data_63380535e58c970d2096bb43aeafb9b4
#
_entry.id   63380535e58c970d2096bb43aeafb9b4
#
_cell.length_a   1.000
_cell.length_b   1.000
_cell.length_c   1.000
_cell.angle_alpha   90.00
_cell.angle_beta   90.00
_cell.angle_gamma   90.00
#
_symmetry.space_group_name_H-M   'P 1'
#
loop_
_entity.id
_entity.type
_entity.pdbx_description
1 polymer ?
#
loop_
_entity_poly.entity_id
_entity_poly.type
_entity_poly.pdbx_seq_one_letter_code
_entity_poly.pdbx_strand_id
1 'polypeptide(L)'
;MIEGLSHMTFIVRDLDRMTGILEGVFDAREVYASDAEQFSLSREKFFLIGDIWIAIMEGEKLPERSYNHVAFKIDDADFDKYAERIGRLGLDMRPPRPRVEGEGRSIYFYDDDNHMFELHTGTLDERLARYARHLEVAE
;
A
#
# COMPACT_ATOMS: atom_id res chain seq x y z
N MET A 1 13.97 -13.43 18.48
CA MET A 1 14.30 -12.50 17.38
C MET A 1 13.08 -12.37 16.46
N ILE A 2 12.80 -11.15 16.00
CA ILE A 2 11.73 -10.94 15.00
C ILE A 2 12.20 -11.52 13.68
N GLU A 3 11.39 -12.40 13.07
CA GLU A 3 11.75 -13.08 11.82
C GLU A 3 11.28 -12.33 10.57
N GLY A 4 10.52 -11.26 10.76
CA GLY A 4 10.00 -10.43 9.67
C GLY A 4 8.62 -9.92 9.99
N LEU A 5 7.96 -9.34 9.01
CA LEU A 5 6.58 -8.91 9.12
C LEU A 5 5.66 -10.11 8.92
N SER A 6 4.76 -10.37 9.90
CA SER A 6 3.77 -11.45 9.75
C SER A 6 2.66 -11.02 8.79
N HIS A 7 1.93 -9.98 9.16
CA HIS A 7 0.82 -9.47 8.36
C HIS A 7 0.48 -8.04 8.77
N MET A 8 -0.35 -7.39 7.97
CA MET A 8 -0.91 -6.08 8.27
C MET A 8 -2.42 -6.18 8.23
N THR A 9 -3.10 -5.49 9.17
CA THR A 9 -4.56 -5.49 9.25
C THR A 9 -5.09 -4.07 9.05
N PHE A 10 -6.08 -3.95 8.18
CA PHE A 10 -6.77 -2.68 7.93
C PHE A 10 -8.25 -2.84 8.26
N ILE A 11 -8.80 -1.89 9.03
CA ILE A 11 -10.21 -1.83 9.33
C ILE A 11 -10.90 -1.02 8.24
N VAL A 12 -11.91 -1.61 7.60
CA VAL A 12 -12.62 -1.01 6.47
C VAL A 12 -14.12 -1.13 6.67
N ARG A 13 -14.88 -0.19 6.13
CA ARG A 13 -16.34 -0.22 6.26
C ARG A 13 -16.99 -1.21 5.29
N ASP A 14 -16.36 -1.43 4.16
CA ASP A 14 -16.91 -2.23 3.06
C ASP A 14 -15.86 -3.24 2.58
N LEU A 15 -16.01 -4.49 3.00
CA LEU A 15 -15.08 -5.56 2.61
C LEU A 15 -15.04 -5.77 1.09
N ASP A 16 -16.19 -5.66 0.41
CA ASP A 16 -16.26 -5.88 -1.04
C ASP A 16 -15.53 -4.76 -1.80
N ARG A 17 -15.71 -3.51 -1.38
CA ARG A 17 -15.00 -2.39 -1.99
C ARG A 17 -13.48 -2.53 -1.81
N MET A 18 -13.04 -2.86 -0.59
CA MET A 18 -11.61 -3.03 -0.34
C MET A 18 -11.03 -4.23 -1.07
N THR A 19 -11.82 -5.30 -1.22
CA THR A 19 -11.43 -6.45 -2.05
C THR A 19 -11.12 -5.98 -3.48
N GLY A 20 -12.02 -5.18 -4.05
CA GLY A 20 -11.83 -4.61 -5.39
C GLY A 20 -10.57 -3.76 -5.51
N ILE A 21 -10.25 -3.00 -4.48
CA ILE A 21 -9.02 -2.19 -4.44
C ILE A 21 -7.78 -3.09 -4.38
N LEU A 22 -7.77 -4.05 -3.48
CA LEU A 22 -6.63 -4.96 -3.32
C LEU A 22 -6.38 -5.79 -4.57
N GLU A 23 -7.43 -6.34 -5.16
CA GLU A 23 -7.32 -7.11 -6.39
C GLU A 23 -6.97 -6.22 -7.59
N GLY A 24 -7.64 -5.08 -7.72
CA GLY A 24 -7.51 -4.20 -8.88
C GLY A 24 -6.20 -3.42 -8.94
N VAL A 25 -5.68 -2.98 -7.80
CA VAL A 25 -4.40 -2.25 -7.75
C VAL A 25 -3.22 -3.20 -7.59
N PHE A 26 -3.29 -4.10 -6.61
CA PHE A 26 -2.12 -4.86 -6.15
C PHE A 26 -2.05 -6.29 -6.69
N ASP A 27 -3.00 -6.72 -7.52
CA ASP A 27 -3.10 -8.12 -7.96
C ASP A 27 -3.20 -9.10 -6.77
N ALA A 28 -3.83 -8.65 -5.68
CA ALA A 28 -3.98 -9.47 -4.49
C ALA A 28 -4.85 -10.69 -4.75
N ARG A 29 -4.53 -11.78 -4.08
CA ARG A 29 -5.30 -13.02 -4.18
C ARG A 29 -6.00 -13.28 -2.83
N GLU A 30 -7.32 -13.35 -2.85
CA GLU A 30 -8.11 -13.67 -1.66
C GLU A 30 -7.87 -15.15 -1.29
N VAL A 31 -7.49 -15.40 -0.04
CA VAL A 31 -7.20 -16.75 0.45
C VAL A 31 -8.13 -17.20 1.58
N TYR A 32 -8.87 -16.26 2.18
CA TYR A 32 -9.85 -16.55 3.21
C TYR A 32 -10.90 -15.45 3.30
N ALA A 33 -12.13 -15.83 3.59
CA ALA A 33 -13.21 -14.89 3.89
C ALA A 33 -14.07 -15.49 5.01
N SER A 34 -14.46 -14.63 5.96
CA SER A 34 -15.45 -15.02 6.97
C SER A 34 -16.77 -15.37 6.30
N ASP A 35 -17.34 -16.48 6.68
CA ASP A 35 -18.62 -16.96 6.15
C ASP A 35 -19.63 -17.10 7.31
N ALA A 36 -20.16 -18.29 7.55
CA ALA A 36 -21.09 -18.53 8.63
C ALA A 36 -20.45 -18.43 10.02
N GLU A 37 -19.13 -18.69 10.10
CA GLU A 37 -18.38 -18.62 11.35
C GLU A 37 -17.43 -17.44 11.35
N GLN A 38 -17.38 -16.74 12.48
CA GLN A 38 -16.50 -15.59 12.71
C GLN A 38 -15.50 -15.97 13.80
N PHE A 39 -14.20 -16.02 13.41
CA PHE A 39 -13.14 -16.43 14.33
C PHE A 39 -12.38 -15.26 14.97
N SER A 40 -12.72 -14.02 14.60
CA SER A 40 -12.09 -12.82 15.09
C SER A 40 -13.14 -11.81 15.56
N LEU A 41 -12.72 -10.57 15.82
CA LEU A 41 -13.59 -9.52 16.37
C LEU A 41 -14.73 -9.11 15.44
N SER A 42 -14.54 -9.26 14.13
CA SER A 42 -15.54 -8.92 13.11
C SER A 42 -15.33 -9.77 11.88
N ARG A 43 -16.21 -9.58 10.88
CA ARG A 43 -16.02 -10.23 9.58
C ARG A 43 -14.70 -9.77 8.97
N GLU A 44 -13.99 -10.70 8.34
CA GLU A 44 -12.66 -10.43 7.81
C GLU A 44 -12.38 -11.22 6.53
N LYS A 45 -11.36 -10.76 5.81
CA LYS A 45 -10.79 -11.48 4.66
C LYS A 45 -9.28 -11.40 4.73
N PHE A 46 -8.63 -12.43 4.20
CA PHE A 46 -7.17 -12.46 4.04
C PHE A 46 -6.79 -12.50 2.57
N PHE A 47 -5.72 -11.77 2.25
CA PHE A 47 -5.18 -11.65 0.90
C PHE A 47 -3.68 -11.90 0.91
N LEU A 48 -3.17 -12.36 -0.22
CA LEU A 48 -1.75 -12.36 -0.50
C LEU A 48 -1.45 -11.38 -1.63
N ILE A 49 -0.53 -10.46 -1.38
CA ILE A 49 0.09 -9.62 -2.40
C ILE A 49 1.50 -10.20 -2.57
N GLY A 50 1.73 -11.02 -3.61
CA GLY A 50 2.91 -11.88 -3.62
C GLY A 50 2.88 -12.76 -2.37
N ASP A 51 3.92 -12.67 -1.55
CA ASP A 51 4.01 -13.40 -0.28
C ASP A 51 3.56 -12.57 0.94
N ILE A 52 3.09 -11.34 0.72
CA ILE A 52 2.68 -10.45 1.81
C ILE A 52 1.24 -10.74 2.21
N TRP A 53 1.05 -11.09 3.48
CA TRP A 53 -0.28 -11.34 4.03
C TRP A 53 -0.92 -10.04 4.50
N ILE A 54 -2.08 -9.70 3.91
CA ILE A 54 -2.90 -8.55 4.27
C ILE A 54 -4.23 -9.07 4.81
N ALA A 55 -4.64 -8.56 5.96
CA ALA A 55 -5.97 -8.82 6.50
C ALA A 55 -6.80 -7.56 6.43
N ILE A 56 -8.09 -7.70 6.11
CA ILE A 56 -9.06 -6.61 6.25
C ILE A 56 -10.18 -7.06 7.16
N MET A 57 -10.63 -6.17 8.04
CA MET A 57 -11.69 -6.44 8.99
C MET A 57 -12.76 -5.36 8.86
N GLU A 58 -14.03 -5.76 8.97
CA GLU A 58 -15.14 -4.83 8.92
C GLU A 58 -15.20 -3.99 10.19
N GLY A 59 -15.31 -2.67 10.03
CA GLY A 59 -15.41 -1.74 11.13
C GLY A 59 -15.47 -0.31 10.63
N GLU A 60 -15.29 0.65 11.52
CA GLU A 60 -15.33 2.06 11.17
C GLU A 60 -14.03 2.51 10.54
N LYS A 61 -14.13 3.48 9.62
CA LYS A 61 -12.96 4.08 9.00
C LYS A 61 -12.12 4.85 10.03
N LEU A 62 -10.85 5.08 9.71
CA LEU A 62 -10.03 6.01 10.48
C LEU A 62 -10.68 7.39 10.45
N PRO A 63 -10.79 8.08 11.62
CA PRO A 63 -11.49 9.38 11.68
C PRO A 63 -10.77 10.49 10.91
N GLU A 64 -9.45 10.35 10.73
CA GLU A 64 -8.63 11.37 10.07
C GLU A 64 -7.59 10.72 9.17
N ARG A 65 -7.19 11.46 8.14
CA ARG A 65 -6.04 11.10 7.30
C ARG A 65 -4.76 11.50 8.03
N SER A 66 -3.71 10.71 7.82
CA SER A 66 -2.38 11.02 8.33
C SER A 66 -1.35 10.70 7.23
N TYR A 67 -0.08 10.96 7.52
CA TYR A 67 1.00 10.56 6.61
C TYR A 67 1.50 9.14 6.91
N ASN A 68 0.94 8.47 7.91
CA ASN A 68 1.26 7.06 8.16
C ASN A 68 0.84 6.25 6.94
N HIS A 69 1.77 5.49 6.37
CA HIS A 69 1.49 4.77 5.13
C HIS A 69 2.28 3.47 5.04
N VAL A 70 1.79 2.62 4.15
CA VAL A 70 2.47 1.38 3.79
C VAL A 70 2.94 1.52 2.35
N ALA A 71 4.23 1.28 2.12
CA ALA A 71 4.82 1.38 0.81
C ALA A 71 5.12 -0.02 0.26
N PHE A 72 4.69 -0.26 -0.97
CA PHE A 72 5.00 -1.48 -1.70
C PHE A 72 6.01 -1.16 -2.79
N LYS A 73 7.00 -2.03 -2.94
CA LYS A 73 8.02 -1.89 -3.97
C LYS A 73 7.47 -2.36 -5.32
N ILE A 74 7.60 -1.53 -6.33
CA ILE A 74 7.26 -1.88 -7.71
C ILE A 74 8.44 -1.63 -8.63
N ASP A 75 8.42 -2.25 -9.81
CA ASP A 75 9.38 -1.96 -10.86
C ASP A 75 9.04 -0.61 -11.48
N ASP A 76 10.06 0.20 -11.79
CA ASP A 76 9.88 1.51 -12.43
C ASP A 76 9.12 1.39 -13.76
N ALA A 77 9.32 0.30 -14.48
CA ALA A 77 8.62 0.05 -15.76
C ALA A 77 7.11 -0.10 -15.58
N ASP A 78 6.64 -0.44 -14.38
CA ASP A 78 5.22 -0.65 -14.09
C ASP A 78 4.53 0.57 -13.50
N PHE A 79 5.25 1.67 -13.30
CA PHE A 79 4.74 2.86 -12.62
C PHE A 79 3.43 3.37 -13.23
N ASP A 80 3.41 3.59 -14.54
CA ASP A 80 2.22 4.14 -15.23
C ASP A 80 1.04 3.17 -15.17
N LYS A 81 1.30 1.87 -15.22
CA LYS A 81 0.28 0.84 -15.10
C LYS A 81 -0.45 0.94 -13.76
N TYR A 82 0.29 1.12 -12.67
CA TYR A 82 -0.31 1.25 -11.35
C TYR A 82 -1.07 2.56 -11.19
N ALA A 83 -0.55 3.67 -11.72
CA ALA A 83 -1.26 4.95 -11.73
C ALA A 83 -2.61 4.83 -12.45
N GLU A 84 -2.64 4.14 -13.58
CA GLU A 84 -3.88 3.90 -14.34
C GLU A 84 -4.88 3.07 -13.53
N ARG A 85 -4.43 1.99 -12.88
CA ARG A 85 -5.29 1.14 -12.05
C ARG A 85 -5.95 1.92 -10.91
N ILE A 86 -5.18 2.76 -10.23
CA ILE A 86 -5.67 3.60 -9.13
C ILE A 86 -6.72 4.57 -9.64
N GLY A 87 -6.45 5.24 -10.77
CA GLY A 87 -7.39 6.17 -11.39
C GLY A 87 -8.68 5.50 -11.82
N ARG A 88 -8.58 4.28 -12.37
CA ARG A 88 -9.73 3.51 -12.85
C ARG A 88 -10.69 3.15 -11.72
N LEU A 89 -10.17 2.96 -10.51
CA LEU A 89 -10.98 2.66 -9.32
C LEU A 89 -11.52 3.92 -8.63
N GLY A 90 -11.18 5.11 -9.14
CA GLY A 90 -11.65 6.37 -8.59
C GLY A 90 -11.05 6.71 -7.23
N LEU A 91 -9.87 6.17 -6.90
CA LEU A 91 -9.21 6.43 -5.63
C LEU A 91 -8.55 7.81 -5.62
N ASP A 92 -8.42 8.39 -4.43
CA ASP A 92 -7.82 9.71 -4.24
C ASP A 92 -6.30 9.61 -4.34
N MET A 93 -5.78 9.72 -5.55
CA MET A 93 -4.35 9.71 -5.83
C MET A 93 -3.79 11.11 -5.61
N ARG A 94 -2.73 11.19 -4.81
CA ARG A 94 -2.11 12.48 -4.51
C ARG A 94 -1.34 13.01 -5.73
N PRO A 95 -1.20 14.34 -5.86
CA PRO A 95 -0.43 14.91 -6.96
C PRO A 95 1.01 14.35 -6.99
N PRO A 96 1.55 14.04 -8.18
CA PRO A 96 2.90 13.53 -8.26
C PRO A 96 3.92 14.60 -7.82
N ARG A 97 4.98 14.15 -7.16
CA ARG A 97 6.13 15.01 -6.85
C ARG A 97 7.12 14.97 -8.01
N PRO A 98 7.92 16.03 -8.18
CA PRO A 98 9.03 15.96 -9.13
C PRO A 98 9.93 14.77 -8.79
N ARG A 99 10.38 14.08 -9.85
CA ARG A 99 11.30 12.96 -9.70
C ARG A 99 12.65 13.46 -9.18
N VAL A 100 13.16 12.81 -8.15
CA VAL A 100 14.51 13.04 -7.62
C VAL A 100 15.38 11.87 -8.06
N GLU A 101 16.47 12.17 -8.78
CA GLU A 101 17.37 11.14 -9.25
C GLU A 101 17.98 10.36 -8.08
N GLY A 102 17.98 9.03 -8.18
CA GLY A 102 18.55 8.14 -7.19
C GLY A 102 17.61 7.79 -6.02
N GLU A 103 16.40 8.34 -5.99
CA GLU A 103 15.41 8.03 -4.94
C GLU A 103 14.22 7.21 -5.44
N GLY A 104 14.11 7.05 -6.76
CA GLY A 104 12.95 6.41 -7.37
C GLY A 104 11.74 7.33 -7.46
N ARG A 105 10.60 6.75 -7.81
CA ARG A 105 9.32 7.47 -7.94
C ARG A 105 8.29 6.85 -7.02
N SER A 106 7.33 7.66 -6.59
CA SER A 106 6.25 7.21 -5.71
C SER A 106 4.89 7.63 -6.20
N ILE A 107 3.92 6.76 -6.01
CA ILE A 107 2.50 7.07 -6.13
C ILE A 107 1.91 6.93 -4.74
N TYR A 108 1.21 7.97 -4.27
CA TYR A 108 0.49 7.94 -3.01
C TYR A 108 -1.00 8.04 -3.28
N PHE A 109 -1.78 7.21 -2.61
CA PHE A 109 -3.24 7.29 -2.70
C PHE A 109 -3.89 6.88 -1.38
N TYR A 110 -5.13 7.31 -1.19
CA TYR A 110 -5.95 6.89 -0.04
C TYR A 110 -7.01 5.91 -0.49
N ASP A 111 -7.29 4.92 0.37
CA ASP A 111 -8.50 4.13 0.21
C ASP A 111 -9.72 4.91 0.76
N ASP A 112 -10.89 4.27 0.77
CA ASP A 112 -12.11 4.93 1.25
C ASP A 112 -12.17 5.07 2.77
N ASP A 113 -11.23 4.47 3.50
CA ASP A 113 -11.19 4.42 4.96
C ASP A 113 -10.01 5.20 5.56
N ASN A 114 -9.43 6.10 4.78
CA ASN A 114 -8.34 7.00 5.18
C ASN A 114 -6.98 6.32 5.39
N HIS A 115 -6.79 5.11 4.88
CA HIS A 115 -5.47 4.50 4.85
C HIS A 115 -4.69 5.02 3.66
N MET A 116 -3.43 5.40 3.89
CA MET A 116 -2.54 5.83 2.82
C MET A 116 -1.65 4.68 2.37
N PHE A 117 -1.60 4.48 1.06
CA PHE A 117 -0.73 3.51 0.42
C PHE A 117 0.26 4.22 -0.50
N GLU A 118 1.45 3.66 -0.59
CA GLU A 118 2.47 4.14 -1.51
C GLU A 118 2.93 2.98 -2.40
N LEU A 119 3.17 3.28 -3.67
CA LEU A 119 3.89 2.40 -4.59
C LEU A 119 5.20 3.10 -4.93
N HIS A 120 6.32 2.43 -4.66
CA HIS A 120 7.64 3.04 -4.73
C HIS A 120 8.59 2.20 -5.57
N THR A 121 9.34 2.84 -6.47
CA THR A 121 10.22 2.15 -7.40
C THR A 121 11.67 2.05 -6.92
N GLY A 122 12.05 2.80 -5.90
CA GLY A 122 13.41 2.80 -5.38
C GLY A 122 13.66 1.77 -4.28
N THR A 123 14.89 1.69 -3.84
CA THR A 123 15.33 0.83 -2.74
C THR A 123 15.97 1.66 -1.62
N LEU A 124 16.10 1.04 -0.45
CA LEU A 124 16.79 1.69 0.67
C LEU A 124 18.24 2.01 0.30
N ASP A 125 18.93 1.06 -0.33
CA ASP A 125 20.33 1.23 -0.72
C ASP A 125 20.52 2.40 -1.68
N GLU A 126 19.63 2.54 -2.66
CA GLU A 126 19.65 3.67 -3.59
C GLU A 126 19.45 4.99 -2.85
N ARG A 127 18.51 5.04 -1.92
CA ARG A 127 18.23 6.23 -1.13
C ARG A 127 19.40 6.62 -0.24
N LEU A 128 19.98 5.65 0.45
CA LEU A 128 21.16 5.90 1.30
C LEU A 128 22.35 6.38 0.47
N ALA A 129 22.57 5.81 -0.69
CA ALA A 129 23.63 6.26 -1.61
C ALA A 129 23.39 7.69 -2.07
N ARG A 130 22.14 8.06 -2.38
CA ARG A 130 21.75 9.41 -2.78
C ARG A 130 21.98 10.40 -1.64
N TYR A 131 21.60 10.06 -0.41
CA TYR A 131 21.77 10.93 0.75
C TYR A 131 23.26 11.15 1.06
N ALA A 132 24.06 10.11 0.96
CA ALA A 132 25.51 10.20 1.17
C ALA A 132 26.15 11.15 0.15
N ARG A 133 25.77 11.04 -1.14
CA ARG A 133 26.27 11.96 -2.19
C ARG A 133 25.86 13.39 -1.91
N HIS A 134 24.63 13.61 -1.43
CA HIS A 134 24.15 14.96 -1.12
C HIS A 134 24.95 15.60 0.01
N LEU A 135 25.27 14.82 1.05
CA LEU A 135 26.08 15.28 2.17
C LEU A 135 27.51 15.65 1.72
N GLU A 136 28.11 14.83 0.86
CA GLU A 136 29.44 15.10 0.30
C GLU A 136 29.48 16.41 -0.50
N VAL A 137 28.43 16.70 -1.26
CA VAL A 137 28.35 17.94 -2.04
C VAL A 137 28.11 19.16 -1.13
N ALA A 138 27.40 18.99 -0.01
CA ALA A 138 27.07 20.06 0.91
C ALA A 138 28.28 20.48 1.78
N GLU A 139 29.28 19.61 1.92
CA GLU A 139 30.52 19.91 2.64
C GLU A 139 31.51 20.66 1.74
#